data_58544bc7eb4c8d1a1b8ab442f08f3515
#
_entry.id   58544bc7eb4c8d1a1b8ab442f08f3515
#
_cell.length_a   1.000
_cell.length_b   1.000
_cell.length_c   1.000
_cell.angle_alpha   90.00
_cell.angle_beta   90.00
_cell.angle_gamma   90.00
#
_symmetry.space_group_name_H-M   'P 1'
#
loop_
_entity.id
_entity.type
_entity.pdbx_description
1 polymer ?
#
loop_
_entity_poly.entity_id
_entity_poly.type
_entity_poly.pdbx_seq_one_letter_code
_entity_poly.pdbx_strand_id
1 'polypeptide(L)'
;MLMLVGMGAYAKVVSPNGKLSLVARDGKPTVCYQNQTMLQMEQMGYEGGGEQLAAVNAFLNAKTHTSKRINDNYEMLSGKRLHCENTANEYRIDLGNKTELVVRMYNDGMVFRYELDGLRNTTVPKEQTAFRIPEGMKRWMQQWTDAYEGFFPLSTTCEVPPVRSFSGVWKSPKGFNCRWGYPMLVEPIDGVYTLISEANIERRQSASCLYNDDEVFRVTPDQNEVKITGKWHSPWRVFIIGSLADVVQSTLVTDVSEPCKLQDTNWIQPGVVSWVYWAYNHGSNDYNIICKYVDLAVALHLPYVLIDAEWDEMKDGKTVVDAVNYAKSKGVKPMIWYNSSVGWVDGAPTPKYRLNKPEDREKEFAWCEKIGVAGVKIDFFSGDNQMNMDYCIELLECAAKHHLLVNFHGATVPRGWQRTYPNLLSTEGVYGAEWYNNVPTFTQQAASHNATLPFTRNVIGPMAYTPCAFSDSQHPHITSHGHELALTVLFESGLQHLADRPESFLNQPATVQDFLSYLPNVWDETLLLSGDPGREVVIARRSGCRWFIAGINGTDEPKTLSYTLPKALKKAIKKANHFEVFSDGQPWNNYTAVKMPKSVECAARGGFVIVFNF
;
A
#
# COMPACT_ATOMS: atom_id res chain seq x y z
N MET A 1 -29.40 -34.82 -40.59
CA MET A 1 -29.93 -34.80 -39.23
C MET A 1 -28.76 -34.47 -38.29
N LEU A 2 -28.46 -33.18 -38.15
CA LEU A 2 -27.40 -32.71 -37.24
C LEU A 2 -27.98 -32.72 -35.81
N MET A 3 -27.41 -33.56 -34.95
CA MET A 3 -27.67 -33.46 -33.53
C MET A 3 -26.99 -32.18 -33.01
N LEU A 4 -27.79 -31.17 -32.72
CA LEU A 4 -27.41 -30.10 -31.84
C LEU A 4 -27.31 -30.70 -30.43
N VAL A 5 -26.07 -30.95 -29.97
CA VAL A 5 -25.77 -31.21 -28.56
C VAL A 5 -26.05 -29.89 -27.85
N GLY A 6 -27.18 -29.85 -27.17
CA GLY A 6 -27.51 -28.71 -26.30
C GLY A 6 -26.42 -28.54 -25.22
N MET A 7 -25.61 -27.51 -25.36
CA MET A 7 -24.76 -27.04 -24.26
C MET A 7 -25.71 -26.55 -23.16
N GLY A 8 -25.92 -27.39 -22.16
CA GLY A 8 -26.62 -27.00 -20.95
C GLY A 8 -25.94 -25.76 -20.38
N ALA A 9 -26.69 -24.69 -20.20
CA ALA A 9 -26.20 -23.48 -19.55
C ALA A 9 -25.86 -23.81 -18.08
N TYR A 10 -24.58 -24.04 -17.80
CA TYR A 10 -24.10 -24.10 -16.45
C TYR A 10 -24.26 -22.70 -15.83
N ALA A 11 -24.75 -22.65 -14.62
CA ALA A 11 -24.79 -21.38 -13.90
C ALA A 11 -23.36 -20.88 -13.67
N LYS A 12 -23.05 -19.71 -14.20
CA LYS A 12 -21.68 -19.19 -14.21
C LYS A 12 -21.45 -18.30 -12.99
N VAL A 13 -20.42 -18.60 -12.19
CA VAL A 13 -19.85 -17.68 -11.20
C VAL A 13 -18.98 -16.69 -11.96
N VAL A 14 -19.52 -15.51 -12.27
CA VAL A 14 -18.92 -14.54 -13.19
C VAL A 14 -18.94 -13.11 -12.66
N SER A 15 -17.98 -12.31 -13.13
CA SER A 15 -17.97 -10.86 -12.91
C SER A 15 -19.13 -10.16 -13.63
N PRO A 16 -19.46 -8.92 -13.22
CA PRO A 16 -20.53 -8.13 -13.86
C PRO A 16 -20.37 -7.96 -15.37
N ASN A 17 -19.13 -7.79 -15.85
CA ASN A 17 -18.82 -7.65 -17.27
C ASN A 17 -18.59 -8.99 -17.99
N GLY A 18 -18.66 -10.12 -17.27
CA GLY A 18 -18.49 -11.47 -17.80
C GLY A 18 -17.06 -11.86 -18.21
N LYS A 19 -16.05 -11.01 -17.96
CA LYS A 19 -14.66 -11.30 -18.32
C LYS A 19 -13.97 -12.25 -17.36
N LEU A 20 -14.30 -12.16 -16.06
CA LEU A 20 -13.78 -13.05 -15.01
C LEU A 20 -14.81 -14.12 -14.69
N SER A 21 -14.35 -15.34 -14.46
CA SER A 21 -15.19 -16.46 -14.04
C SER A 21 -14.41 -17.39 -13.10
N LEU A 22 -15.16 -18.00 -12.18
CA LEU A 22 -14.68 -19.12 -11.36
C LEU A 22 -15.40 -20.38 -11.87
N VAL A 23 -14.64 -21.36 -12.32
CA VAL A 23 -15.14 -22.60 -12.95
C VAL A 23 -14.40 -23.81 -12.41
N ALA A 24 -14.99 -25.01 -12.55
CA ALA A 24 -14.29 -26.25 -12.31
C ALA A 24 -13.50 -26.67 -13.56
N ARG A 25 -12.17 -26.81 -13.43
CA ARG A 25 -11.27 -27.37 -14.47
C ARG A 25 -10.39 -28.44 -13.83
N ASP A 26 -10.29 -29.58 -14.48
CA ASP A 26 -9.48 -30.72 -14.00
C ASP A 26 -9.75 -31.06 -12.52
N GLY A 27 -11.04 -31.01 -12.14
CA GLY A 27 -11.48 -31.28 -10.78
C GLY A 27 -11.11 -30.20 -9.75
N LYS A 28 -10.67 -29.01 -10.16
CA LYS A 28 -10.27 -27.92 -9.26
C LYS A 28 -10.97 -26.59 -9.60
N PRO A 29 -11.33 -25.78 -8.58
CA PRO A 29 -11.79 -24.41 -8.79
C PRO A 29 -10.69 -23.60 -9.49
N THR A 30 -11.04 -22.98 -10.60
CA THR A 30 -10.09 -22.25 -11.44
C THR A 30 -10.63 -20.88 -11.78
N VAL A 31 -9.86 -19.85 -11.45
CA VAL A 31 -10.14 -18.47 -11.83
C VAL A 31 -9.67 -18.25 -13.26
N CYS A 32 -10.58 -17.76 -14.10
CA CYS A 32 -10.30 -17.51 -15.52
C CYS A 32 -10.57 -16.05 -15.88
N TYR A 33 -9.70 -15.48 -16.71
CA TYR A 33 -9.91 -14.21 -17.39
C TYR A 33 -10.06 -14.46 -18.89
N GLN A 34 -11.22 -14.08 -19.47
CA GLN A 34 -11.54 -14.36 -20.89
C GLN A 34 -11.30 -15.83 -21.27
N ASN A 35 -11.71 -16.76 -20.42
CA ASN A 35 -11.53 -18.21 -20.51
C ASN A 35 -10.10 -18.74 -20.39
N GLN A 36 -9.09 -17.91 -20.13
CA GLN A 36 -7.72 -18.34 -19.86
C GLN A 36 -7.50 -18.49 -18.34
N THR A 37 -6.75 -19.50 -17.92
CA THR A 37 -6.49 -19.79 -16.51
C THR A 37 -5.54 -18.73 -15.91
N MET A 38 -6.00 -18.08 -14.84
CA MET A 38 -5.21 -17.13 -14.06
C MET A 38 -4.66 -17.76 -12.78
N LEU A 39 -5.48 -18.56 -12.11
CA LEU A 39 -5.15 -19.18 -10.85
C LEU A 39 -5.95 -20.48 -10.67
N GLN A 40 -5.32 -21.53 -10.18
CA GLN A 40 -5.96 -22.79 -9.83
C GLN A 40 -5.89 -23.02 -8.33
N MET A 41 -7.03 -23.28 -7.69
CA MET A 41 -7.11 -23.55 -6.26
C MET A 41 -6.79 -25.04 -6.00
N GLU A 42 -5.82 -25.29 -5.14
CA GLU A 42 -5.44 -26.65 -4.73
C GLU A 42 -6.24 -27.12 -3.52
N GLN A 43 -6.54 -26.19 -2.60
CA GLN A 43 -7.37 -26.44 -1.42
C GLN A 43 -8.21 -25.20 -1.12
N MET A 44 -9.40 -25.40 -0.56
CA MET A 44 -10.28 -24.37 -0.01
C MET A 44 -11.00 -24.92 1.20
N GLY A 45 -11.10 -24.12 2.28
CA GLY A 45 -11.82 -24.47 3.51
C GLY A 45 -10.93 -24.46 4.75
N TYR A 46 -11.36 -25.24 5.75
CA TYR A 46 -10.72 -25.34 7.07
C TYR A 46 -10.37 -26.77 7.43
N GLU A 47 -9.38 -26.96 8.31
CA GLU A 47 -8.99 -28.25 8.84
C GLU A 47 -10.18 -28.97 9.51
N GLY A 48 -10.35 -30.28 9.24
CA GLY A 48 -11.46 -31.07 9.76
C GLY A 48 -12.74 -31.03 8.92
N GLY A 49 -12.80 -30.22 7.84
CA GLY A 49 -13.91 -30.19 6.88
C GLY A 49 -13.64 -31.07 5.66
N GLY A 50 -13.77 -32.38 5.77
CA GLY A 50 -13.21 -33.38 4.88
C GLY A 50 -13.55 -33.37 3.38
N GLU A 51 -14.46 -32.51 2.86
CA GLU A 51 -14.82 -32.49 1.42
C GLU A 51 -15.10 -31.07 0.89
N GLN A 52 -14.47 -30.05 1.47
CA GLN A 52 -14.80 -28.65 1.16
C GLN A 52 -14.48 -28.28 -0.29
N LEU A 53 -13.37 -28.73 -0.86
CA LEU A 53 -13.05 -28.51 -2.26
C LEU A 53 -14.05 -29.21 -3.18
N ALA A 54 -14.53 -30.41 -2.82
CA ALA A 54 -15.56 -31.13 -3.55
C ALA A 54 -16.90 -30.38 -3.53
N ALA A 55 -17.25 -29.77 -2.39
CA ALA A 55 -18.47 -28.93 -2.27
C ALA A 55 -18.39 -27.70 -3.20
N VAL A 56 -17.23 -27.04 -3.28
CA VAL A 56 -17.02 -25.91 -4.22
C VAL A 56 -17.17 -26.40 -5.66
N ASN A 57 -16.57 -27.52 -6.03
CA ASN A 57 -16.70 -28.08 -7.38
C ASN A 57 -18.13 -28.50 -7.70
N ALA A 58 -18.84 -29.08 -6.75
CA ALA A 58 -20.25 -29.43 -6.93
C ALA A 58 -21.11 -28.18 -7.19
N PHE A 59 -20.87 -27.09 -6.43
CA PHE A 59 -21.51 -25.81 -6.66
C PHE A 59 -21.20 -25.26 -8.05
N LEU A 60 -19.95 -25.23 -8.48
CA LEU A 60 -19.54 -24.72 -9.79
C LEU A 60 -20.12 -25.52 -10.95
N ASN A 61 -20.44 -26.80 -10.73
CA ASN A 61 -21.08 -27.67 -11.71
C ASN A 61 -22.61 -27.70 -11.60
N ALA A 62 -23.22 -27.03 -10.60
CA ALA A 62 -24.66 -26.98 -10.45
C ALA A 62 -25.31 -26.08 -11.51
N LYS A 63 -26.58 -26.41 -11.85
CA LYS A 63 -27.32 -25.66 -12.87
C LYS A 63 -27.92 -24.33 -12.37
N THR A 64 -28.05 -24.18 -11.06
CA THR A 64 -28.64 -22.98 -10.40
C THR A 64 -27.78 -22.54 -9.24
N HIS A 65 -27.53 -21.23 -9.14
CA HIS A 65 -26.84 -20.61 -8.01
C HIS A 65 -27.68 -19.50 -7.40
N THR A 66 -27.58 -19.32 -6.10
CA THR A 66 -28.00 -18.07 -5.47
C THR A 66 -26.93 -17.03 -5.70
N SER A 67 -27.29 -15.91 -6.30
CA SER A 67 -26.37 -14.78 -6.46
C SER A 67 -27.05 -13.49 -6.02
N LYS A 68 -26.25 -12.57 -5.49
CA LYS A 68 -26.68 -11.23 -5.11
C LYS A 68 -25.80 -10.20 -5.81
N ARG A 69 -26.40 -9.13 -6.32
CA ARG A 69 -25.65 -7.97 -6.82
C ARG A 69 -25.24 -7.09 -5.64
N ILE A 70 -23.95 -6.79 -5.56
CA ILE A 70 -23.39 -5.74 -4.69
C ILE A 70 -23.32 -4.46 -5.50
N ASN A 71 -23.76 -3.37 -4.90
CA ASN A 71 -23.65 -2.01 -5.43
C ASN A 71 -23.56 -1.07 -4.21
N ASP A 72 -22.35 -0.79 -3.78
CA ASP A 72 -22.03 -0.07 -2.54
C ASP A 72 -20.92 0.94 -2.84
N ASN A 73 -21.26 1.99 -3.60
CA ASN A 73 -20.34 3.07 -3.91
C ASN A 73 -20.07 3.91 -2.65
N TYR A 74 -18.85 4.41 -2.52
CA TYR A 74 -18.44 5.14 -1.32
C TYR A 74 -17.41 6.21 -1.65
N GLU A 75 -17.24 7.15 -0.71
CA GLU A 75 -16.21 8.19 -0.77
C GLU A 75 -15.05 7.84 0.17
N MET A 76 -13.83 8.12 -0.30
CA MET A 76 -12.61 8.07 0.49
C MET A 76 -12.17 9.49 0.85
N LEU A 77 -11.48 9.67 1.98
CA LEU A 77 -10.87 10.95 2.35
C LEU A 77 -9.45 11.13 1.78
N SER A 78 -8.80 10.02 1.46
CA SER A 78 -7.49 9.98 0.80
C SER A 78 -7.40 8.72 -0.05
N GLY A 79 -6.35 8.60 -0.86
CA GLY A 79 -6.11 7.43 -1.68
C GLY A 79 -5.96 7.76 -3.17
N LYS A 80 -5.83 6.72 -3.96
CA LYS A 80 -5.65 6.82 -5.42
C LYS A 80 -6.91 7.26 -6.17
N ARG A 81 -8.08 7.20 -5.51
CA ARG A 81 -9.40 7.59 -6.03
C ARG A 81 -10.31 7.95 -4.86
N LEU A 82 -10.96 9.11 -4.92
CA LEU A 82 -11.90 9.53 -3.86
C LEU A 82 -13.27 8.86 -4.03
N HIS A 83 -13.83 8.90 -5.24
CA HIS A 83 -15.11 8.27 -5.53
C HIS A 83 -14.91 6.84 -6.03
N CYS A 84 -15.27 5.85 -5.21
CA CYS A 84 -15.09 4.43 -5.48
C CYS A 84 -16.39 3.77 -5.90
N GLU A 85 -16.38 3.11 -7.06
CA GLU A 85 -17.50 2.33 -7.58
C GLU A 85 -17.33 0.86 -7.15
N ASN A 86 -18.10 0.42 -6.15
CA ASN A 86 -18.04 -0.94 -5.61
C ASN A 86 -19.20 -1.78 -6.19
N THR A 87 -18.93 -2.51 -7.25
CA THR A 87 -19.93 -3.31 -7.96
C THR A 87 -19.43 -4.73 -8.20
N ALA A 88 -20.14 -5.73 -7.66
CA ALA A 88 -19.79 -7.15 -7.76
C ALA A 88 -21.01 -8.06 -7.87
N ASN A 89 -20.79 -9.31 -8.28
CA ASN A 89 -21.71 -10.42 -8.06
C ASN A 89 -21.22 -11.27 -6.89
N GLU A 90 -22.03 -11.43 -5.84
CA GLU A 90 -21.75 -12.27 -4.68
C GLU A 90 -22.41 -13.62 -4.84
N TYR A 91 -21.68 -14.67 -4.52
CA TYR A 91 -22.12 -16.07 -4.49
C TYR A 91 -21.82 -16.68 -3.14
N ARG A 92 -22.72 -17.51 -2.63
CA ARG A 92 -22.55 -18.20 -1.35
C ARG A 92 -22.59 -19.70 -1.58
N ILE A 93 -21.63 -20.41 -1.02
CA ILE A 93 -21.44 -21.85 -1.18
C ILE A 93 -21.43 -22.48 0.21
N ASP A 94 -22.39 -23.33 0.49
CA ASP A 94 -22.42 -24.10 1.74
C ASP A 94 -21.32 -25.18 1.71
N LEU A 95 -20.39 -25.11 2.63
CA LEU A 95 -19.30 -26.07 2.81
C LEU A 95 -19.64 -27.14 3.87
N GLY A 96 -20.85 -27.13 4.42
CA GLY A 96 -21.25 -27.96 5.54
C GLY A 96 -20.74 -27.43 6.88
N ASN A 97 -21.11 -28.08 7.98
CA ASN A 97 -20.69 -27.74 9.35
C ASN A 97 -20.85 -26.26 9.70
N LYS A 98 -21.91 -25.61 9.21
CA LYS A 98 -22.20 -24.17 9.41
C LYS A 98 -21.09 -23.25 8.86
N THR A 99 -20.39 -23.69 7.85
CA THR A 99 -19.36 -22.91 7.14
C THR A 99 -19.83 -22.57 5.74
N GLU A 100 -19.81 -21.32 5.38
CA GLU A 100 -20.06 -20.83 4.04
C GLU A 100 -18.78 -20.24 3.44
N LEU A 101 -18.57 -20.48 2.14
CA LEU A 101 -17.62 -19.75 1.31
C LEU A 101 -18.36 -18.63 0.58
N VAL A 102 -18.00 -17.39 0.85
CA VAL A 102 -18.56 -16.22 0.18
C VAL A 102 -17.57 -15.76 -0.88
N VAL A 103 -17.99 -15.78 -2.14
CA VAL A 103 -17.18 -15.34 -3.31
C VAL A 103 -17.79 -14.08 -3.88
N ARG A 104 -17.01 -13.03 -4.10
CA ARG A 104 -17.41 -11.85 -4.87
C ARG A 104 -16.56 -11.74 -6.13
N MET A 105 -17.26 -11.63 -7.27
CA MET A 105 -16.65 -11.44 -8.59
C MET A 105 -16.79 -9.98 -8.99
N TYR A 106 -15.68 -9.27 -9.10
CA TYR A 106 -15.56 -7.88 -9.57
C TYR A 106 -15.15 -7.84 -11.04
N ASN A 107 -15.20 -6.68 -11.67
CA ASN A 107 -14.71 -6.52 -13.04
C ASN A 107 -13.18 -6.61 -13.16
N ASP A 108 -12.48 -6.32 -12.10
CA ASP A 108 -11.03 -6.29 -11.96
C ASP A 108 -10.48 -7.31 -10.95
N GLY A 109 -11.32 -8.28 -10.49
CA GLY A 109 -10.80 -9.30 -9.59
C GLY A 109 -11.85 -10.24 -9.00
N MET A 110 -11.37 -11.15 -8.20
CA MET A 110 -12.14 -12.06 -7.35
C MET A 110 -11.68 -11.93 -5.91
N VAL A 111 -12.63 -11.97 -5.00
CA VAL A 111 -12.34 -12.10 -3.56
C VAL A 111 -13.19 -13.21 -2.96
N PHE A 112 -12.70 -13.82 -1.91
CA PHE A 112 -13.51 -14.73 -1.11
C PHE A 112 -13.12 -14.70 0.37
N ARG A 113 -14.05 -15.09 1.21
CA ARG A 113 -13.84 -15.33 2.63
C ARG A 113 -14.69 -16.52 3.09
N TYR A 114 -14.35 -17.02 4.26
CA TYR A 114 -15.15 -18.03 4.94
C TYR A 114 -15.96 -17.38 6.05
N GLU A 115 -17.23 -17.78 6.18
CA GLU A 115 -18.12 -17.38 7.27
C GLU A 115 -18.52 -18.63 8.07
N LEU A 116 -18.26 -18.61 9.37
CA LEU A 116 -18.57 -19.68 10.30
C LEU A 116 -19.67 -19.21 11.25
N ASP A 117 -20.68 -20.06 11.52
CA ASP A 117 -21.78 -19.75 12.42
C ASP A 117 -21.93 -20.81 13.52
N GLY A 118 -22.58 -20.43 14.61
CA GLY A 118 -22.92 -21.31 15.73
C GLY A 118 -21.72 -21.87 16.48
N LEU A 119 -20.60 -21.16 16.49
CA LEU A 119 -19.44 -21.47 17.31
C LEU A 119 -19.79 -21.35 18.80
N ARG A 120 -19.28 -22.27 19.63
CA ARG A 120 -19.53 -22.30 21.08
C ARG A 120 -18.21 -22.38 21.82
N ASN A 121 -17.58 -21.22 22.08
CA ASN A 121 -16.29 -21.13 22.74
C ASN A 121 -15.24 -22.06 22.07
N THR A 122 -15.23 -22.04 20.73
CA THR A 122 -14.44 -22.94 19.88
C THR A 122 -13.27 -22.18 19.29
N THR A 123 -12.10 -22.76 19.27
CA THR A 123 -10.94 -22.24 18.53
C THR A 123 -11.24 -22.26 17.04
N VAL A 124 -10.95 -21.16 16.33
CA VAL A 124 -11.10 -21.11 14.88
C VAL A 124 -10.19 -22.17 14.25
N PRO A 125 -10.74 -23.05 13.40
CA PRO A 125 -9.94 -24.08 12.76
C PRO A 125 -8.87 -23.45 11.81
N LYS A 126 -7.81 -24.20 11.51
CA LYS A 126 -6.76 -23.74 10.60
C LYS A 126 -7.28 -23.67 9.17
N GLU A 127 -7.07 -22.55 8.51
CA GLU A 127 -7.40 -22.36 7.09
C GLU A 127 -6.53 -23.21 6.18
N GLN A 128 -7.15 -23.80 5.15
CA GLN A 128 -6.51 -24.72 4.20
C GLN A 128 -6.40 -24.12 2.79
N THR A 129 -6.66 -22.82 2.62
CA THR A 129 -6.58 -22.16 1.30
C THR A 129 -5.20 -22.32 0.69
N ALA A 130 -5.14 -22.91 -0.50
CA ALA A 130 -3.91 -23.08 -1.27
C ALA A 130 -4.18 -22.96 -2.77
N PHE A 131 -3.21 -22.41 -3.51
CA PHE A 131 -3.28 -22.21 -4.94
C PHE A 131 -1.91 -22.49 -5.60
N ARG A 132 -1.93 -22.74 -6.90
CA ARG A 132 -0.73 -23.10 -7.67
C ARG A 132 -0.21 -21.91 -8.48
N ILE A 133 1.09 -21.66 -8.38
CA ILE A 133 1.84 -20.73 -9.24
C ILE A 133 2.97 -21.55 -9.89
N PRO A 134 2.83 -21.99 -11.15
CA PRO A 134 3.79 -22.86 -11.82
C PRO A 134 5.19 -22.22 -11.96
N GLU A 135 6.23 -23.04 -11.95
CA GLU A 135 7.57 -22.64 -12.36
C GLU A 135 7.56 -22.05 -13.77
N GLY A 136 8.45 -21.10 -14.06
CA GLY A 136 8.50 -20.35 -15.30
C GLY A 136 7.58 -19.15 -15.37
N MET A 137 6.53 -19.05 -14.53
CA MET A 137 5.64 -17.90 -14.45
C MET A 137 6.36 -16.72 -13.80
N LYS A 138 6.38 -15.55 -14.46
CA LYS A 138 6.95 -14.33 -13.89
C LYS A 138 6.20 -13.93 -12.62
N ARG A 139 6.94 -13.57 -11.59
CA ARG A 139 6.41 -13.14 -10.31
C ARG A 139 7.31 -12.11 -9.64
N TRP A 140 6.70 -11.20 -8.89
CA TRP A 140 7.34 -10.22 -8.03
C TRP A 140 6.88 -10.51 -6.61
N MET A 141 7.78 -11.09 -5.82
CA MET A 141 7.50 -11.57 -4.47
C MET A 141 8.43 -10.91 -3.48
N GLN A 142 7.87 -10.48 -2.35
CA GLN A 142 8.62 -10.00 -1.20
C GLN A 142 8.75 -11.13 -0.18
N GLN A 143 9.95 -11.37 0.30
CA GLN A 143 10.13 -12.24 1.47
C GLN A 143 9.45 -11.59 2.68
N TRP A 144 8.70 -12.38 3.45
CA TRP A 144 8.01 -11.89 4.63
C TRP A 144 8.99 -11.43 5.71
N THR A 145 8.74 -10.25 6.27
CA THR A 145 9.38 -9.70 7.47
C THR A 145 8.29 -9.03 8.32
N ASP A 146 8.54 -8.80 9.60
CA ASP A 146 7.57 -8.20 10.52
C ASP A 146 7.12 -6.81 10.06
N ALA A 147 8.02 -6.04 9.44
CA ALA A 147 7.79 -4.68 8.96
C ALA A 147 7.54 -4.58 7.44
N TYR A 148 7.57 -5.71 6.70
CA TYR A 148 7.43 -5.69 5.23
C TYR A 148 8.50 -4.87 4.50
N GLU A 149 9.66 -4.68 5.11
CA GLU A 149 10.79 -3.97 4.53
C GLU A 149 11.64 -4.90 3.69
N GLY A 150 11.27 -5.08 2.44
CA GLY A 150 11.96 -5.94 1.51
C GLY A 150 11.73 -5.55 0.05
N PHE A 151 12.54 -6.13 -0.83
CA PHE A 151 12.40 -5.95 -2.28
C PHE A 151 11.36 -6.89 -2.87
N PHE A 152 10.84 -6.53 -4.05
CA PHE A 152 10.00 -7.36 -4.91
C PHE A 152 10.77 -7.71 -6.20
N PRO A 153 11.82 -8.53 -6.13
CA PRO A 153 12.57 -8.85 -7.32
C PRO A 153 11.75 -9.73 -8.28
N LEU A 154 11.96 -9.53 -9.59
CA LEU A 154 11.42 -10.44 -10.59
C LEU A 154 12.03 -11.82 -10.42
N SER A 155 11.18 -12.83 -10.32
CA SER A 155 11.57 -14.25 -10.34
C SER A 155 10.67 -15.04 -11.31
N THR A 156 11.15 -16.17 -11.76
CA THR A 156 10.39 -17.20 -12.49
C THR A 156 10.35 -18.52 -11.73
N THR A 157 10.93 -18.54 -10.54
CA THR A 157 10.99 -19.70 -9.64
C THR A 157 10.32 -19.37 -8.30
N CYS A 158 10.20 -20.36 -7.43
CA CYS A 158 9.69 -20.18 -6.07
C CYS A 158 10.77 -19.68 -5.08
N GLU A 159 11.83 -19.09 -5.58
CA GLU A 159 12.91 -18.51 -4.79
C GLU A 159 13.09 -17.02 -5.08
N VAL A 160 13.57 -16.26 -4.09
CA VAL A 160 13.98 -14.88 -4.30
C VAL A 160 15.36 -14.88 -4.99
N PRO A 161 15.50 -14.26 -6.15
CA PRO A 161 16.80 -14.09 -6.77
C PRO A 161 17.72 -13.24 -5.88
N PRO A 162 19.04 -13.50 -5.90
CA PRO A 162 19.98 -12.69 -5.14
C PRO A 162 20.01 -11.23 -5.64
N VAL A 163 19.99 -10.30 -4.72
CA VAL A 163 20.09 -8.85 -4.98
C VAL A 163 21.53 -8.39 -4.74
N ARG A 164 22.16 -7.79 -5.75
CA ARG A 164 23.52 -7.25 -5.62
C ARG A 164 23.52 -5.94 -4.84
N SER A 165 24.59 -5.70 -4.09
CA SER A 165 24.81 -4.48 -3.32
C SER A 165 26.28 -4.07 -3.33
N PHE A 166 26.58 -2.87 -2.86
CA PHE A 166 27.97 -2.42 -2.64
C PHE A 166 28.73 -3.29 -1.62
N SER A 167 28.04 -3.89 -0.67
CA SER A 167 28.62 -4.77 0.35
C SER A 167 28.61 -6.25 -0.05
N GLY A 168 28.16 -6.61 -1.26
CA GLY A 168 28.12 -7.98 -1.75
C GLY A 168 26.76 -8.38 -2.32
N VAL A 169 26.39 -9.63 -2.12
CA VAL A 169 25.13 -10.20 -2.61
C VAL A 169 24.20 -10.47 -1.43
N TRP A 170 23.07 -9.79 -1.41
CA TRP A 170 22.01 -10.11 -0.45
C TRP A 170 21.41 -11.47 -0.80
N LYS A 171 21.29 -12.34 0.19
CA LYS A 171 20.66 -13.66 0.07
C LYS A 171 19.60 -13.80 1.12
N SER A 172 18.48 -14.39 0.75
CA SER A 172 17.47 -14.80 1.74
C SER A 172 18.10 -15.67 2.82
N PRO A 173 17.83 -15.44 4.10
CA PRO A 173 18.25 -16.34 5.16
C PRO A 173 17.69 -17.75 4.92
N LYS A 174 18.50 -18.77 5.17
CA LYS A 174 18.05 -20.16 5.11
C LYS A 174 16.85 -20.36 6.05
N GLY A 175 15.79 -21.01 5.56
CA GLY A 175 14.57 -21.27 6.32
C GLY A 175 13.46 -20.21 6.14
N PHE A 176 13.74 -19.06 5.52
CA PHE A 176 12.74 -18.06 5.15
C PHE A 176 12.30 -18.13 3.68
N ASN A 177 12.95 -18.95 2.88
CA ASN A 177 12.79 -19.02 1.41
C ASN A 177 11.39 -19.41 0.95
N CYS A 178 10.52 -19.85 1.85
CA CYS A 178 9.17 -20.30 1.54
C CYS A 178 8.08 -19.46 2.22
N ARG A 179 8.42 -18.32 2.82
CA ARG A 179 7.47 -17.41 3.48
C ARG A 179 7.47 -16.05 2.80
N TRP A 180 6.30 -15.64 2.26
CA TRP A 180 6.15 -14.47 1.43
C TRP A 180 5.14 -13.49 2.01
N GLY A 181 5.49 -12.20 1.98
CA GLY A 181 4.60 -11.11 2.36
C GLY A 181 3.66 -10.69 1.23
N TYR A 182 2.57 -10.03 1.59
CA TYR A 182 1.67 -9.40 0.63
C TYR A 182 2.13 -7.99 0.22
N PRO A 183 1.73 -7.56 -1.00
CA PRO A 183 1.12 -8.35 -2.05
C PRO A 183 2.13 -9.17 -2.85
N MET A 184 1.66 -10.15 -3.61
CA MET A 184 2.44 -10.85 -4.63
C MET A 184 1.83 -10.56 -6.00
N LEU A 185 2.65 -10.10 -6.95
CA LEU A 185 2.24 -9.92 -8.35
C LEU A 185 2.74 -11.08 -9.18
N VAL A 186 1.88 -11.68 -9.98
CA VAL A 186 2.24 -12.73 -10.94
C VAL A 186 1.71 -12.39 -12.33
N GLU A 187 2.38 -12.88 -13.39
CA GLU A 187 1.97 -12.73 -14.79
C GLU A 187 1.66 -14.12 -15.38
N PRO A 188 0.41 -14.62 -15.19
CA PRO A 188 0.00 -15.94 -15.69
C PRO A 188 0.02 -16.03 -17.20
N ILE A 189 -0.26 -14.94 -17.89
CA ILE A 189 -0.31 -14.79 -19.34
C ILE A 189 0.32 -13.46 -19.68
N ASP A 190 1.04 -13.40 -20.77
CA ASP A 190 1.68 -12.18 -21.25
C ASP A 190 0.70 -10.98 -21.27
N GLY A 191 1.04 -9.93 -20.54
CA GLY A 191 0.24 -8.72 -20.38
C GLY A 191 -1.02 -8.85 -19.49
N VAL A 192 -1.27 -10.00 -18.86
CA VAL A 192 -2.36 -10.19 -17.89
C VAL A 192 -1.80 -10.62 -16.55
N TYR A 193 -2.13 -9.88 -15.53
CA TYR A 193 -1.54 -10.01 -14.19
C TYR A 193 -2.58 -10.46 -13.17
N THR A 194 -2.09 -11.06 -12.09
CA THR A 194 -2.86 -11.33 -10.88
C THR A 194 -2.07 -10.81 -9.68
N LEU A 195 -2.61 -9.83 -8.96
CA LEU A 195 -2.05 -9.41 -7.70
C LEU A 195 -2.81 -10.09 -6.56
N ILE A 196 -2.06 -10.77 -5.71
CA ILE A 196 -2.56 -11.59 -4.60
C ILE A 196 -2.35 -10.83 -3.30
N SER A 197 -3.41 -10.68 -2.51
CA SER A 197 -3.38 -9.98 -1.22
C SER A 197 -4.50 -10.47 -0.31
N GLU A 198 -4.67 -9.78 0.81
CA GLU A 198 -5.81 -9.93 1.72
C GLU A 198 -6.33 -8.57 2.15
N ALA A 199 -7.56 -8.53 2.71
CA ALA A 199 -8.19 -7.29 3.16
C ALA A 199 -9.16 -7.52 4.31
N ASN A 200 -9.50 -6.41 4.99
CA ASN A 200 -10.52 -6.36 6.05
C ASN A 200 -10.16 -7.23 7.26
N ILE A 201 -9.02 -6.91 7.89
CA ILE A 201 -8.67 -7.51 9.18
C ILE A 201 -9.48 -6.81 10.27
N GLU A 202 -10.24 -7.58 11.01
CA GLU A 202 -11.02 -7.11 12.16
C GLU A 202 -10.46 -7.65 13.48
N ARG A 203 -11.04 -7.20 14.60
CA ARG A 203 -10.67 -7.70 15.92
C ARG A 203 -10.82 -9.22 16.00
N ARG A 204 -9.91 -9.88 16.70
CA ARG A 204 -9.80 -11.33 16.85
C ARG A 204 -9.47 -12.06 15.54
N GLN A 205 -8.90 -11.35 14.58
CA GLN A 205 -8.34 -11.94 13.38
C GLN A 205 -6.84 -11.65 13.34
N SER A 206 -6.08 -12.56 12.76
CA SER A 206 -4.70 -12.32 12.38
C SER A 206 -4.63 -11.95 10.90
N ALA A 207 -3.59 -11.28 10.52
CA ALA A 207 -3.16 -11.25 9.15
C ALA A 207 -2.52 -12.59 8.77
N SER A 208 -2.23 -12.78 7.49
CA SER A 208 -1.58 -13.97 6.97
C SER A 208 -0.38 -13.63 6.10
N CYS A 209 0.46 -14.63 5.87
CA CYS A 209 1.46 -14.61 4.81
C CYS A 209 1.25 -15.82 3.89
N LEU A 210 1.95 -15.86 2.77
CA LEU A 210 1.96 -17.03 1.89
C LEU A 210 3.13 -17.92 2.26
N TYR A 211 2.89 -19.21 2.29
CA TYR A 211 3.91 -20.23 2.49
C TYR A 211 3.88 -21.19 1.30
N ASN A 212 5.00 -21.42 0.62
CA ASN A 212 5.01 -22.33 -0.51
C ASN A 212 5.69 -23.67 -0.20
N ASP A 213 5.14 -24.68 -0.83
CA ASP A 213 5.71 -26.03 -0.97
C ASP A 213 5.77 -26.28 -2.48
N ASP A 214 6.96 -26.17 -3.05
CA ASP A 214 7.17 -26.06 -4.50
C ASP A 214 6.25 -24.98 -5.13
N GLU A 215 5.44 -25.36 -6.11
CA GLU A 215 4.50 -24.48 -6.82
C GLU A 215 3.21 -24.18 -6.05
N VAL A 216 2.98 -24.82 -4.91
CA VAL A 216 1.74 -24.67 -4.13
C VAL A 216 1.93 -23.66 -3.01
N PHE A 217 1.23 -22.53 -3.11
CA PHE A 217 1.23 -21.47 -2.13
C PHE A 217 0.03 -21.60 -1.20
N ARG A 218 0.27 -21.56 0.11
CA ARG A 218 -0.75 -21.68 1.16
C ARG A 218 -0.91 -20.37 1.90
N VAL A 219 -2.14 -19.97 2.11
CA VAL A 219 -2.47 -18.87 3.04
C VAL A 219 -2.22 -19.38 4.46
N THR A 220 -1.35 -18.70 5.18
CA THR A 220 -0.94 -19.09 6.53
C THR A 220 -1.18 -17.95 7.50
N PRO A 221 -2.35 -17.94 8.19
CA PRO A 221 -2.65 -16.97 9.23
C PRO A 221 -1.67 -17.11 10.41
N ASP A 222 -1.22 -15.98 10.96
CA ASP A 222 -0.43 -15.93 12.19
C ASP A 222 -1.37 -15.87 13.40
N GLN A 223 -2.26 -16.84 13.49
CA GLN A 223 -3.36 -16.84 14.42
C GLN A 223 -3.02 -17.55 15.73
N ASN A 224 -3.19 -16.83 16.82
CA ASN A 224 -3.22 -17.41 18.16
C ASN A 224 -4.51 -18.22 18.36
N GLU A 225 -4.54 -19.09 19.38
CA GLU A 225 -5.73 -19.83 19.78
C GLU A 225 -6.82 -18.89 20.33
N VAL A 226 -7.58 -18.27 19.43
CA VAL A 226 -8.72 -17.41 19.79
C VAL A 226 -9.99 -18.23 19.84
N LYS A 227 -10.67 -18.22 20.99
CA LYS A 227 -11.98 -18.86 21.15
C LYS A 227 -13.08 -17.91 20.75
N ILE A 228 -13.91 -18.35 19.83
CA ILE A 228 -15.03 -17.58 19.28
C ILE A 228 -16.37 -18.22 19.70
N THR A 229 -17.35 -17.37 19.96
CA THR A 229 -18.75 -17.76 20.19
C THR A 229 -19.63 -16.98 19.20
N GLY A 230 -20.58 -17.69 18.56
CA GLY A 230 -21.48 -17.09 17.58
C GLY A 230 -20.93 -17.14 16.17
N LYS A 231 -20.95 -15.99 15.49
CA LYS A 231 -20.47 -15.84 14.11
C LYS A 231 -19.02 -15.35 14.07
N TRP A 232 -18.30 -15.85 13.08
CA TRP A 232 -16.95 -15.38 12.76
C TRP A 232 -16.74 -15.47 11.26
N HIS A 233 -15.88 -14.63 10.70
CA HIS A 233 -15.44 -14.72 9.30
C HIS A 233 -13.94 -14.53 9.20
N SER A 234 -13.34 -15.09 8.16
CA SER A 234 -11.95 -14.82 7.82
C SER A 234 -11.79 -13.42 7.19
N PRO A 235 -10.58 -12.87 7.15
CA PRO A 235 -10.27 -11.80 6.22
C PRO A 235 -10.59 -12.21 4.77
N TRP A 236 -10.81 -11.22 3.89
CA TRP A 236 -10.96 -11.48 2.46
C TRP A 236 -9.63 -11.90 1.83
N ARG A 237 -9.65 -12.96 1.06
CA ARG A 237 -8.55 -13.32 0.14
C ARG A 237 -8.80 -12.59 -1.16
N VAL A 238 -7.83 -11.79 -1.62
CA VAL A 238 -8.00 -10.81 -2.70
C VAL A 238 -7.11 -11.18 -3.87
N PHE A 239 -7.71 -11.26 -5.07
CA PHE A 239 -7.05 -11.50 -6.35
C PHE A 239 -7.48 -10.41 -7.32
N ILE A 240 -6.62 -9.41 -7.56
CA ILE A 240 -6.85 -8.36 -8.56
C ILE A 240 -6.31 -8.88 -9.89
N ILE A 241 -7.15 -8.90 -10.93
CA ILE A 241 -6.84 -9.61 -12.18
C ILE A 241 -7.16 -8.73 -13.38
N GLY A 242 -6.19 -8.57 -14.27
CA GLY A 242 -6.33 -7.83 -15.50
C GLY A 242 -5.01 -7.33 -16.07
N SER A 243 -5.05 -6.27 -16.87
CA SER A 243 -3.84 -5.56 -17.32
C SER A 243 -3.15 -4.89 -16.14
N LEU A 244 -1.90 -4.43 -16.31
CA LEU A 244 -1.24 -3.60 -15.29
C LEU A 244 -2.07 -2.36 -14.91
N ALA A 245 -2.80 -1.77 -15.86
CA ALA A 245 -3.68 -0.64 -15.60
C ALA A 245 -4.84 -1.05 -14.67
N ASP A 246 -5.45 -2.21 -14.90
CA ASP A 246 -6.50 -2.73 -14.02
C ASP A 246 -5.95 -2.96 -12.60
N VAL A 247 -4.73 -3.49 -12.47
CA VAL A 247 -4.07 -3.71 -11.17
C VAL A 247 -3.79 -2.40 -10.44
N VAL A 248 -3.11 -1.44 -11.09
CA VAL A 248 -2.73 -0.15 -10.47
C VAL A 248 -3.95 0.67 -10.06
N GLN A 249 -5.00 0.64 -10.87
CA GLN A 249 -6.21 1.45 -10.69
C GLN A 249 -7.26 0.81 -9.77
N SER A 250 -7.08 -0.47 -9.41
CA SER A 250 -8.03 -1.21 -8.57
C SER A 250 -8.18 -0.61 -7.18
N THR A 251 -9.41 -0.58 -6.68
CA THR A 251 -9.77 -0.23 -5.30
C THR A 251 -10.23 -1.45 -4.51
N LEU A 252 -10.03 -2.65 -5.04
CA LEU A 252 -10.62 -3.89 -4.53
C LEU A 252 -10.34 -4.15 -3.04
N VAL A 253 -9.15 -3.78 -2.53
CA VAL A 253 -8.82 -3.92 -1.11
C VAL A 253 -9.72 -3.05 -0.22
N THR A 254 -10.03 -1.83 -0.65
CA THR A 254 -10.97 -0.96 0.09
C THR A 254 -12.42 -1.31 -0.20
N ASP A 255 -12.76 -1.77 -1.41
CA ASP A 255 -14.13 -2.16 -1.78
C ASP A 255 -14.70 -3.27 -0.87
N VAL A 256 -13.83 -4.20 -0.42
CA VAL A 256 -14.23 -5.30 0.46
C VAL A 256 -14.01 -5.04 1.95
N SER A 257 -13.44 -3.89 2.29
CA SER A 257 -13.25 -3.50 3.69
C SER A 257 -14.51 -2.87 4.27
N GLU A 258 -14.66 -2.98 5.59
CA GLU A 258 -15.80 -2.39 6.29
C GLU A 258 -15.90 -0.87 6.04
N PRO A 259 -17.11 -0.32 5.96
CA PRO A 259 -17.32 1.12 5.91
C PRO A 259 -16.66 1.85 7.09
N CYS A 260 -16.49 3.16 6.93
CA CYS A 260 -15.97 4.03 7.98
C CYS A 260 -16.72 3.83 9.31
N LYS A 261 -15.99 3.57 10.39
CA LYS A 261 -16.52 3.38 11.76
C LYS A 261 -16.49 4.67 12.59
N LEU A 262 -15.87 5.75 12.07
CA LEU A 262 -15.81 7.03 12.77
C LEU A 262 -17.09 7.83 12.57
N GLN A 263 -17.57 8.49 13.63
CA GLN A 263 -18.78 9.32 13.58
C GLN A 263 -18.53 10.69 12.96
N ASP A 264 -17.35 11.29 13.20
CA ASP A 264 -16.90 12.55 12.62
C ASP A 264 -15.54 12.37 11.97
N THR A 265 -15.45 12.81 10.73
CA THR A 265 -14.22 12.74 9.92
C THR A 265 -13.77 14.12 9.41
N ASN A 266 -14.47 15.20 9.76
CA ASN A 266 -14.20 16.55 9.24
C ASN A 266 -12.82 17.11 9.67
N TRP A 267 -12.27 16.60 10.76
CA TRP A 267 -10.96 16.98 11.28
C TRP A 267 -9.80 16.27 10.55
N ILE A 268 -10.09 15.20 9.79
CA ILE A 268 -9.08 14.42 9.06
C ILE A 268 -8.68 15.17 7.79
N GLN A 269 -7.43 15.60 7.73
CA GLN A 269 -6.88 16.35 6.60
C GLN A 269 -5.59 15.70 6.12
N PRO A 270 -5.55 15.09 4.94
CA PRO A 270 -4.30 14.63 4.32
C PRO A 270 -3.35 15.80 4.02
N GLY A 271 -2.04 15.53 4.00
CA GLY A 271 -1.07 16.59 3.70
C GLY A 271 0.37 16.12 3.63
N VAL A 272 1.23 17.00 3.10
CA VAL A 272 2.69 16.83 3.10
C VAL A 272 3.25 17.21 4.45
N VAL A 273 4.26 16.46 4.89
CA VAL A 273 4.87 16.59 6.21
C VAL A 273 6.35 16.96 6.07
N SER A 274 6.75 18.07 6.68
CA SER A 274 8.16 18.36 6.95
C SER A 274 8.62 17.44 8.07
N TRP A 275 9.58 16.59 7.79
CA TRP A 275 9.99 15.54 8.73
C TRP A 275 11.39 15.81 9.28
N VAL A 276 11.52 15.89 10.63
CA VAL A 276 12.83 15.92 11.31
C VAL A 276 13.51 14.57 11.07
N TYR A 277 14.15 14.44 9.91
CA TYR A 277 14.67 13.19 9.39
C TYR A 277 15.83 12.67 10.23
N TRP A 278 15.62 11.51 10.84
CA TRP A 278 16.54 10.91 11.79
C TRP A 278 17.93 10.61 11.21
N ALA A 279 18.05 10.27 9.93
CA ALA A 279 19.34 9.97 9.30
C ALA A 279 20.31 11.16 9.29
N TYR A 280 19.79 12.39 9.37
CA TYR A 280 20.61 13.61 9.47
C TYR A 280 20.73 14.15 10.89
N ASN A 281 19.77 13.87 11.77
CA ASN A 281 19.62 14.58 13.04
C ASN A 281 19.75 13.67 14.28
N HIS A 282 19.80 12.35 14.13
CA HIS A 282 19.83 11.37 15.22
C HIS A 282 18.76 11.62 16.29
N GLY A 283 17.50 11.75 15.85
CA GLY A 283 16.36 12.02 16.70
C GLY A 283 15.98 13.50 16.81
N SER A 284 14.91 13.76 17.54
CA SER A 284 14.33 15.09 17.71
C SER A 284 14.56 15.65 19.12
N ASN A 285 15.78 15.52 19.64
CA ASN A 285 16.16 15.99 20.96
C ASN A 285 16.81 17.40 20.98
N ASP A 286 16.78 18.10 19.83
CA ASP A 286 17.30 19.47 19.68
C ASP A 286 16.18 20.40 19.19
N TYR A 287 15.76 21.33 20.05
CA TYR A 287 14.71 22.30 19.76
C TYR A 287 15.02 23.17 18.55
N ASN A 288 16.28 23.62 18.38
CA ASN A 288 16.65 24.50 17.27
C ASN A 288 16.60 23.78 15.91
N ILE A 289 16.92 22.49 15.89
CA ILE A 289 16.75 21.66 14.68
C ILE A 289 15.27 21.55 14.35
N ILE A 290 14.41 21.25 15.32
CA ILE A 290 12.96 21.17 15.09
C ILE A 290 12.43 22.48 14.51
N CYS A 291 12.84 23.64 15.05
CA CYS A 291 12.45 24.94 14.54
C CYS A 291 12.80 25.13 13.06
N LYS A 292 13.95 24.65 12.59
CA LYS A 292 14.32 24.72 11.17
C LYS A 292 13.35 23.91 10.26
N TYR A 293 12.88 22.76 10.71
CA TYR A 293 11.90 21.96 9.97
C TYR A 293 10.49 22.58 10.02
N VAL A 294 10.14 23.27 11.10
CA VAL A 294 8.93 24.09 11.16
C VAL A 294 9.03 25.25 10.17
N ASP A 295 10.16 25.95 10.12
CA ASP A 295 10.40 27.07 9.20
C ASP A 295 10.41 26.59 7.73
N LEU A 296 10.93 25.38 7.45
CA LEU A 296 10.79 24.73 6.14
C LEU A 296 9.31 24.51 5.78
N ALA A 297 8.51 23.99 6.72
CA ALA A 297 7.08 23.80 6.48
C ALA A 297 6.37 25.11 6.15
N VAL A 298 6.74 26.21 6.82
CA VAL A 298 6.23 27.57 6.50
C VAL A 298 6.66 27.99 5.10
N ALA A 299 7.94 27.84 4.76
CA ALA A 299 8.50 28.26 3.47
C ALA A 299 7.88 27.53 2.27
N LEU A 300 7.57 26.25 2.43
CA LEU A 300 6.97 25.41 1.39
C LEU A 300 5.44 25.24 1.56
N HIS A 301 4.80 25.98 2.45
CA HIS A 301 3.36 25.88 2.74
C HIS A 301 2.89 24.46 3.11
N LEU A 302 3.74 23.66 3.75
CA LEU A 302 3.40 22.30 4.19
C LEU A 302 2.53 22.37 5.45
N PRO A 303 1.42 21.62 5.51
CA PRO A 303 0.50 21.70 6.64
C PRO A 303 1.05 21.10 7.94
N TYR A 304 2.03 20.20 7.86
CA TYR A 304 2.49 19.42 8.99
C TYR A 304 4.02 19.45 9.17
N VAL A 305 4.42 19.26 10.42
CA VAL A 305 5.80 18.91 10.80
C VAL A 305 5.77 17.66 11.69
N LEU A 306 6.63 16.67 11.42
CA LEU A 306 6.83 15.53 12.31
C LEU A 306 8.07 15.74 13.17
N ILE A 307 7.85 15.78 14.47
CA ILE A 307 8.89 15.71 15.52
C ILE A 307 9.10 14.22 15.79
N ASP A 308 10.22 13.67 15.31
CA ASP A 308 10.51 12.23 15.31
C ASP A 308 11.00 11.73 16.69
N ALA A 309 11.56 10.55 16.78
CA ALA A 309 11.99 9.87 18.00
C ALA A 309 12.86 10.75 18.92
N GLU A 310 12.95 10.37 20.20
CA GLU A 310 13.78 11.03 21.26
C GLU A 310 13.32 12.44 21.64
N TRP A 311 12.13 12.86 21.28
CA TRP A 311 11.59 14.17 21.68
C TRP A 311 11.38 14.31 23.20
N ASP A 312 11.31 13.21 23.93
CA ASP A 312 11.24 13.18 25.41
C ASP A 312 12.62 13.31 26.08
N GLU A 313 13.69 13.27 25.29
CA GLU A 313 15.09 13.50 25.72
C GLU A 313 15.63 14.86 25.27
N MET A 314 14.75 15.84 25.09
CA MET A 314 15.11 17.16 24.57
C MET A 314 16.10 17.90 25.49
N LYS A 315 17.08 18.54 24.87
CA LYS A 315 18.22 19.22 25.54
C LYS A 315 17.90 20.68 25.85
N ASP A 316 18.81 21.33 26.60
CA ASP A 316 18.84 22.78 26.87
C ASP A 316 17.62 23.34 27.59
N GLY A 317 16.98 22.53 28.44
CA GLY A 317 15.82 22.93 29.23
C GLY A 317 14.54 23.14 28.42
N LYS A 318 14.55 22.74 27.17
CA LYS A 318 13.37 22.71 26.29
C LYS A 318 12.61 21.40 26.41
N THR A 319 11.35 21.43 25.98
CA THR A 319 10.46 20.25 25.94
C THR A 319 9.77 20.16 24.60
N VAL A 320 9.16 19.02 24.30
CA VAL A 320 8.33 18.87 23.10
C VAL A 320 7.16 19.87 23.09
N VAL A 321 6.68 20.30 24.26
CA VAL A 321 5.60 21.32 24.34
C VAL A 321 6.07 22.66 23.79
N ASP A 322 7.35 23.03 24.02
CA ASP A 322 7.94 24.25 23.43
C ASP A 322 7.96 24.14 21.89
N ALA A 323 8.36 22.98 21.35
CA ALA A 323 8.40 22.73 19.92
C ALA A 323 7.00 22.71 19.29
N VAL A 324 6.04 22.07 19.94
CA VAL A 324 4.62 22.07 19.55
C VAL A 324 4.07 23.50 19.52
N ASN A 325 4.35 24.29 20.54
CA ASN A 325 3.91 25.70 20.60
C ASN A 325 4.56 26.54 19.50
N TYR A 326 5.84 26.31 19.19
CA TYR A 326 6.51 26.99 18.09
C TYR A 326 5.83 26.67 16.74
N ALA A 327 5.61 25.39 16.44
CA ALA A 327 4.91 24.99 15.22
C ALA A 327 3.53 25.63 15.09
N LYS A 328 2.73 25.58 16.16
CA LYS A 328 1.39 26.21 16.22
C LYS A 328 1.45 27.73 16.00
N SER A 329 2.44 28.42 16.59
CA SER A 329 2.62 29.86 16.43
C SER A 329 2.92 30.26 14.98
N LYS A 330 3.45 29.32 14.19
CA LYS A 330 3.75 29.47 12.76
C LYS A 330 2.60 29.00 11.84
N GLY A 331 1.50 28.47 12.40
CA GLY A 331 0.39 27.90 11.65
C GLY A 331 0.64 26.48 11.10
N VAL A 332 1.71 25.82 11.55
CA VAL A 332 2.06 24.45 11.17
C VAL A 332 1.52 23.49 12.23
N LYS A 333 0.89 22.39 11.79
CA LYS A 333 0.32 21.37 12.68
C LYS A 333 1.41 20.34 13.07
N PRO A 334 1.75 20.20 14.36
CA PRO A 334 2.77 19.26 14.79
C PRO A 334 2.23 17.84 14.90
N MET A 335 3.04 16.88 14.48
CA MET A 335 2.92 15.44 14.75
C MET A 335 4.09 14.99 15.60
N ILE A 336 3.92 13.95 16.43
CA ILE A 336 4.99 13.40 17.26
C ILE A 336 5.09 11.88 17.11
N TRP A 337 6.27 11.35 17.38
CA TRP A 337 6.63 9.94 17.21
C TRP A 337 6.48 9.15 18.51
N TYR A 338 6.15 7.87 18.41
CA TYR A 338 6.10 6.91 19.52
C TYR A 338 6.64 5.54 19.10
N ASN A 339 7.34 4.86 20.01
CA ASN A 339 7.58 3.43 19.94
C ASN A 339 6.28 2.69 20.37
N SER A 340 5.83 1.74 19.57
CA SER A 340 4.66 0.90 19.90
C SER A 340 4.89 0.06 21.17
N SER A 341 6.15 -0.28 21.46
CA SER A 341 6.61 -1.09 22.58
C SER A 341 6.10 -2.53 22.58
N VAL A 342 5.80 -3.07 21.38
CA VAL A 342 5.43 -4.47 21.18
C VAL A 342 6.35 -5.24 20.22
N GLY A 343 7.14 -4.52 19.39
CA GLY A 343 8.16 -5.09 18.51
C GLY A 343 9.57 -4.85 19.05
N TRP A 344 10.37 -4.02 18.34
CA TRP A 344 11.71 -3.66 18.80
C TRP A 344 11.63 -2.62 19.92
N VAL A 345 12.12 -2.98 21.12
CA VAL A 345 12.06 -2.15 22.32
C VAL A 345 13.44 -1.95 22.94
N ASP A 346 14.19 -3.04 23.15
CA ASP A 346 15.51 -2.97 23.73
C ASP A 346 16.50 -2.33 22.76
N GLY A 347 17.15 -1.24 23.21
CA GLY A 347 18.03 -0.43 22.37
C GLY A 347 17.33 0.45 21.33
N ALA A 348 16.00 0.39 21.23
CA ALA A 348 15.24 1.26 20.33
C ALA A 348 15.12 2.69 20.87
N PRO A 349 14.86 3.69 20.01
CA PRO A 349 14.58 5.06 20.41
C PRO A 349 13.38 5.21 21.35
N THR A 350 13.35 6.30 22.12
CA THR A 350 12.24 6.71 23.00
C THR A 350 11.30 7.68 22.29
N PRO A 351 10.07 7.92 22.83
CA PRO A 351 9.45 7.39 24.06
C PRO A 351 8.94 5.97 23.93
N LYS A 352 9.04 5.20 24.99
CA LYS A 352 8.61 3.80 25.08
C LYS A 352 7.55 3.63 26.17
N TYR A 353 6.77 2.53 26.08
CA TYR A 353 5.78 2.08 27.08
C TYR A 353 4.66 3.10 27.37
N ARG A 354 4.40 4.03 26.44
CA ARG A 354 3.34 5.02 26.61
C ARG A 354 2.00 4.60 25.97
N LEU A 355 2.02 3.67 25.00
CA LEU A 355 0.83 3.31 24.21
C LEU A 355 0.37 1.85 24.37
N ASN A 356 1.23 0.98 24.91
CA ASN A 356 0.99 -0.48 24.94
C ASN A 356 -0.08 -0.93 25.95
N LYS A 357 -0.43 -0.09 26.92
CA LYS A 357 -1.57 -0.35 27.84
C LYS A 357 -2.72 0.60 27.56
N PRO A 358 -3.97 0.13 27.61
CA PRO A 358 -5.15 0.97 27.29
C PRO A 358 -5.23 2.26 28.11
N GLU A 359 -4.95 2.19 29.42
CA GLU A 359 -5.04 3.34 30.32
C GLU A 359 -3.94 4.37 30.05
N ASP A 360 -2.73 3.93 29.72
CA ASP A 360 -1.59 4.80 29.42
C ASP A 360 -1.81 5.47 28.06
N ARG A 361 -2.26 4.72 27.05
CA ARG A 361 -2.62 5.19 25.71
C ARG A 361 -3.71 6.27 25.76
N GLU A 362 -4.76 6.06 26.53
CA GLU A 362 -5.85 7.02 26.69
C GLU A 362 -5.34 8.34 27.29
N LYS A 363 -4.49 8.27 28.33
CA LYS A 363 -3.89 9.46 28.96
C LYS A 363 -2.95 10.19 27.99
N GLU A 364 -2.14 9.43 27.26
CA GLU A 364 -1.14 10.00 26.34
C GLU A 364 -1.83 10.70 25.17
N PHE A 365 -2.86 10.09 24.55
CA PHE A 365 -3.57 10.72 23.45
C PHE A 365 -4.44 11.90 23.90
N ALA A 366 -5.02 11.86 25.08
CA ALA A 366 -5.69 13.02 25.69
C ALA A 366 -4.70 14.16 25.95
N TRP A 367 -3.47 13.85 26.36
CA TRP A 367 -2.43 14.86 26.50
C TRP A 367 -1.99 15.45 25.14
N CYS A 368 -1.82 14.61 24.11
CA CYS A 368 -1.53 15.07 22.75
C CYS A 368 -2.58 16.06 22.24
N GLU A 369 -3.86 15.73 22.36
CA GLU A 369 -4.98 16.61 22.01
C GLU A 369 -4.91 17.93 22.79
N LYS A 370 -4.70 17.87 24.11
CA LYS A 370 -4.61 19.04 25.00
C LYS A 370 -3.52 20.03 24.59
N ILE A 371 -2.33 19.54 24.21
CA ILE A 371 -1.22 20.43 23.79
C ILE A 371 -1.34 20.86 22.33
N GLY A 372 -2.21 20.22 21.54
CA GLY A 372 -2.49 20.55 20.14
C GLY A 372 -1.65 19.81 19.12
N VAL A 373 -1.24 18.59 19.42
CA VAL A 373 -0.67 17.63 18.46
C VAL A 373 -1.77 17.21 17.49
N ALA A 374 -1.48 17.21 16.19
CA ALA A 374 -2.44 16.85 15.13
C ALA A 374 -2.41 15.38 14.76
N GLY A 375 -1.36 14.65 15.11
CA GLY A 375 -1.24 13.24 14.77
C GLY A 375 -0.01 12.59 15.35
N VAL A 376 0.07 11.29 15.17
CA VAL A 376 1.16 10.45 15.72
C VAL A 376 1.74 9.53 14.65
N LYS A 377 3.07 9.41 14.63
CA LYS A 377 3.79 8.32 13.99
C LYS A 377 4.07 7.27 15.06
N ILE A 378 3.67 6.01 14.84
CA ILE A 378 3.88 4.92 15.79
C ILE A 378 4.68 3.83 15.10
N ASP A 379 5.80 3.43 15.72
CA ASP A 379 6.83 2.63 15.08
C ASP A 379 7.11 1.31 15.81
N PHE A 380 7.73 0.34 15.09
CA PHE A 380 8.25 -0.92 15.62
C PHE A 380 7.20 -1.90 16.14
N PHE A 381 6.29 -2.30 15.27
CA PHE A 381 5.27 -3.32 15.56
C PHE A 381 5.81 -4.76 15.45
N SER A 382 5.03 -5.73 15.92
CA SER A 382 5.40 -7.15 16.02
C SER A 382 4.84 -8.05 14.90
N GLY A 383 4.67 -7.53 13.69
CA GLY A 383 4.26 -8.31 12.51
C GLY A 383 2.76 -8.56 12.40
N ASP A 384 2.38 -9.74 11.92
CA ASP A 384 1.04 -10.07 11.43
C ASP A 384 0.15 -10.83 12.45
N ASN A 385 0.66 -11.07 13.65
CA ASN A 385 -0.07 -11.85 14.65
C ASN A 385 -1.34 -11.15 15.13
N GLN A 386 -2.29 -11.93 15.62
CA GLN A 386 -3.61 -11.45 16.02
C GLN A 386 -3.54 -10.37 17.13
N MET A 387 -2.64 -10.50 18.10
CA MET A 387 -2.50 -9.51 19.17
C MET A 387 -2.05 -8.15 18.61
N ASN A 388 -1.14 -8.15 17.64
CA ASN A 388 -0.69 -6.94 16.98
C ASN A 388 -1.79 -6.31 16.12
N MET A 389 -2.60 -7.13 15.41
CA MET A 389 -3.75 -6.62 14.65
C MET A 389 -4.78 -5.94 15.56
N ASP A 390 -5.13 -6.57 16.68
CA ASP A 390 -6.03 -5.98 17.67
C ASP A 390 -5.47 -4.68 18.24
N TYR A 391 -4.17 -4.65 18.55
CA TYR A 391 -3.48 -3.47 19.06
C TYR A 391 -3.46 -2.30 18.05
N CYS A 392 -3.20 -2.58 16.78
CA CYS A 392 -3.28 -1.56 15.73
C CYS A 392 -4.70 -0.94 15.65
N ILE A 393 -5.74 -1.76 15.68
CA ILE A 393 -7.12 -1.29 15.65
C ILE A 393 -7.44 -0.45 16.91
N GLU A 394 -6.99 -0.87 18.08
CA GLU A 394 -7.16 -0.12 19.32
C GLU A 394 -6.46 1.24 19.29
N LEU A 395 -5.27 1.31 18.71
CA LEU A 395 -4.57 2.58 18.51
C LEU A 395 -5.37 3.51 17.59
N LEU A 396 -5.90 3.00 16.47
CA LEU A 396 -6.69 3.80 15.53
C LEU A 396 -7.98 4.35 16.17
N GLU A 397 -8.69 3.50 16.91
CA GLU A 397 -9.93 3.90 17.60
C GLU A 397 -9.66 4.94 18.71
N CYS A 398 -8.61 4.73 19.52
CA CYS A 398 -8.23 5.66 20.57
C CYS A 398 -7.71 6.99 19.99
N ALA A 399 -6.88 6.95 18.95
CA ALA A 399 -6.39 8.13 18.25
C ALA A 399 -7.55 8.95 17.64
N ALA A 400 -8.53 8.29 17.02
CA ALA A 400 -9.70 8.96 16.45
C ALA A 400 -10.55 9.68 17.51
N LYS A 401 -10.70 9.09 18.71
CA LYS A 401 -11.38 9.72 19.84
C LYS A 401 -10.75 11.04 20.25
N HIS A 402 -9.44 11.18 20.08
CA HIS A 402 -8.65 12.38 20.41
C HIS A 402 -8.27 13.20 19.18
N HIS A 403 -8.95 13.02 18.04
CA HIS A 403 -8.71 13.72 16.77
C HIS A 403 -7.25 13.67 16.29
N LEU A 404 -6.58 12.53 16.45
CA LEU A 404 -5.21 12.32 16.04
C LEU A 404 -5.13 11.53 14.73
N LEU A 405 -4.43 12.08 13.75
CA LEU A 405 -4.00 11.38 12.54
C LEU A 405 -2.97 10.31 12.91
N VAL A 406 -2.94 9.21 12.17
CA VAL A 406 -2.03 8.12 12.44
C VAL A 406 -1.20 7.77 11.21
N ASN A 407 0.09 7.57 11.43
CA ASN A 407 1.03 6.96 10.50
C ASN A 407 1.72 5.78 11.22
N PHE A 408 1.56 4.56 10.71
CA PHE A 408 2.27 3.39 11.22
C PHE A 408 3.58 3.20 10.49
N HIS A 409 4.66 2.94 11.25
CA HIS A 409 5.99 2.59 10.78
C HIS A 409 6.47 1.29 11.42
N GLY A 410 7.52 0.66 10.84
CA GLY A 410 7.93 -0.67 11.30
C GLY A 410 6.73 -1.62 11.41
N ALA A 411 5.82 -1.58 10.46
CA ALA A 411 4.46 -2.07 10.59
C ALA A 411 4.05 -2.97 9.42
N THR A 412 2.96 -3.70 9.63
CA THR A 412 2.29 -4.47 8.58
C THR A 412 1.66 -3.56 7.51
N VAL A 413 1.25 -4.13 6.37
CA VAL A 413 0.53 -3.41 5.30
C VAL A 413 -0.92 -3.08 5.70
N PRO A 414 -1.56 -2.04 5.11
CA PRO A 414 -2.81 -1.45 5.64
C PRO A 414 -4.07 -2.31 5.50
N ARG A 415 -4.13 -3.24 4.58
CA ARG A 415 -5.25 -4.19 4.33
C ARG A 415 -6.66 -3.58 4.35
N GLY A 416 -6.80 -2.31 3.91
CA GLY A 416 -8.09 -1.63 3.81
C GLY A 416 -8.51 -0.83 5.05
N TRP A 417 -7.72 -0.81 6.12
CA TRP A 417 -8.00 -0.01 7.32
C TRP A 417 -8.18 1.48 7.03
N GLN A 418 -7.53 2.01 5.99
CA GLN A 418 -7.70 3.41 5.56
C GLN A 418 -9.13 3.77 5.14
N ARG A 419 -10.01 2.79 4.82
CA ARG A 419 -11.45 3.00 4.64
C ARG A 419 -12.19 2.94 5.97
N THR A 420 -11.90 1.95 6.79
CA THR A 420 -12.62 1.68 8.05
C THR A 420 -12.25 2.70 9.14
N TYR A 421 -10.99 3.08 9.18
CA TYR A 421 -10.41 4.05 10.10
C TYR A 421 -9.64 5.11 9.31
N PRO A 422 -10.34 6.10 8.70
CA PRO A 422 -9.70 7.06 7.78
C PRO A 422 -8.70 8.02 8.44
N ASN A 423 -8.58 8.02 9.76
CA ASN A 423 -7.47 8.67 10.47
C ASN A 423 -6.13 7.95 10.28
N LEU A 424 -6.10 6.69 9.78
CA LEU A 424 -4.90 6.05 9.26
C LEU A 424 -4.63 6.58 7.86
N LEU A 425 -3.85 7.64 7.76
CA LEU A 425 -3.53 8.29 6.50
C LEU A 425 -2.33 7.69 5.77
N SER A 426 -1.44 7.01 6.50
CA SER A 426 -0.31 6.32 5.90
C SER A 426 0.16 5.14 6.75
N THR A 427 0.79 4.18 6.11
CA THR A 427 1.44 3.03 6.74
C THR A 427 2.71 2.72 5.95
N GLU A 428 3.84 2.48 6.64
CA GLU A 428 5.07 2.09 5.97
C GLU A 428 4.88 0.73 5.29
N GLY A 429 5.10 -0.37 5.96
CA GLY A 429 4.99 -1.70 5.36
C GLY A 429 5.70 -1.80 4.02
N VAL A 430 6.85 -1.17 3.88
CA VAL A 430 7.65 -1.06 2.65
C VAL A 430 9.11 -0.80 2.99
N TYR A 431 10.02 -1.29 2.17
CA TYR A 431 11.41 -0.89 2.25
C TYR A 431 11.53 0.52 1.65
N GLY A 432 11.53 1.55 2.52
CA GLY A 432 11.39 2.96 2.17
C GLY A 432 12.71 3.71 1.98
N ALA A 433 12.61 4.98 1.52
CA ALA A 433 13.78 5.80 1.21
C ALA A 433 14.61 6.19 2.43
N GLU A 434 14.10 6.03 3.65
CA GLU A 434 14.89 6.25 4.86
C GLU A 434 16.12 5.33 4.94
N TRP A 435 16.06 4.16 4.29
CA TRP A 435 17.19 3.24 4.15
C TRP A 435 18.18 3.61 3.05
N TYR A 436 17.84 4.55 2.19
CA TYR A 436 18.64 4.96 1.04
C TYR A 436 20.07 5.34 1.44
N ASN A 437 20.19 6.09 2.49
CA ASN A 437 21.48 6.61 2.95
C ASN A 437 22.25 5.67 3.90
N ASN A 438 21.60 4.62 4.41
CA ASN A 438 22.17 3.76 5.45
C ASN A 438 22.56 2.37 4.94
N VAL A 439 21.85 1.88 3.92
CA VAL A 439 22.02 0.51 3.45
C VAL A 439 22.43 0.48 1.99
N PRO A 440 23.70 0.14 1.68
CA PRO A 440 24.20 0.12 0.31
C PRO A 440 23.40 -0.77 -0.63
N THR A 441 22.85 -1.89 -0.14
CA THR A 441 21.98 -2.78 -0.93
C THR A 441 20.71 -2.05 -1.37
N PHE A 442 20.08 -1.29 -0.47
CA PHE A 442 18.91 -0.49 -0.81
C PHE A 442 19.27 0.59 -1.83
N THR A 443 20.31 1.39 -1.58
CA THR A 443 20.76 2.45 -2.47
C THR A 443 20.94 1.94 -3.90
N GLN A 444 21.61 0.79 -4.07
CA GLN A 444 21.89 0.23 -5.39
C GLN A 444 20.62 -0.26 -6.10
N GLN A 445 19.60 -0.69 -5.38
CA GLN A 445 18.36 -1.24 -5.95
C GLN A 445 17.22 -0.20 -6.00
N ALA A 446 17.39 0.98 -5.41
CA ALA A 446 16.32 1.95 -5.22
C ALA A 446 15.54 2.27 -6.50
N ALA A 447 16.19 2.52 -7.61
CA ALA A 447 15.52 2.88 -8.86
C ALA A 447 14.61 1.76 -9.39
N SER A 448 15.10 0.53 -9.42
CA SER A 448 14.31 -0.65 -9.84
C SER A 448 13.20 -0.97 -8.83
N HIS A 449 13.50 -0.85 -7.53
CA HIS A 449 12.51 -1.02 -6.47
C HIS A 449 11.38 0.00 -6.60
N ASN A 450 11.71 1.28 -6.78
CA ASN A 450 10.74 2.35 -6.98
C ASN A 450 9.84 2.11 -8.20
N ALA A 451 10.40 1.58 -9.29
CA ALA A 451 9.64 1.22 -10.49
C ALA A 451 8.80 -0.08 -10.32
N THR A 452 8.96 -0.82 -9.21
CA THR A 452 8.16 -2.01 -8.88
C THR A 452 6.99 -1.68 -7.96
N LEU A 453 7.16 -0.76 -7.02
CA LEU A 453 6.21 -0.46 -5.96
C LEU A 453 4.82 -0.03 -6.44
N PRO A 454 4.64 0.77 -7.53
CA PRO A 454 3.32 1.11 -8.04
C PRO A 454 2.49 -0.07 -8.54
N PHE A 455 3.14 -1.20 -8.85
CA PHE A 455 2.49 -2.43 -9.31
C PHE A 455 2.32 -3.48 -8.20
N THR A 456 2.90 -3.25 -7.04
CA THR A 456 2.90 -4.16 -5.89
C THR A 456 2.38 -3.46 -4.65
N ARG A 457 3.25 -3.05 -3.73
CA ARG A 457 2.90 -2.50 -2.41
C ARG A 457 1.90 -1.34 -2.45
N ASN A 458 2.09 -0.38 -3.35
CA ASN A 458 1.23 0.80 -3.41
C ASN A 458 -0.16 0.55 -4.04
N VAL A 459 -0.37 -0.63 -4.65
CA VAL A 459 -1.71 -1.05 -5.11
C VAL A 459 -2.68 -1.23 -3.95
N ILE A 460 -2.20 -1.79 -2.83
CA ILE A 460 -3.05 -2.23 -1.72
C ILE A 460 -3.33 -1.14 -0.67
N GLY A 461 -2.79 0.05 -0.83
CA GLY A 461 -3.08 1.19 0.04
C GLY A 461 -1.90 2.15 0.23
N PRO A 462 -2.11 3.20 1.05
CA PRO A 462 -1.14 4.26 1.26
C PRO A 462 0.19 3.72 1.75
N MET A 463 1.28 4.41 1.33
CA MET A 463 2.64 3.95 1.56
C MET A 463 3.51 5.10 2.08
N ALA A 464 3.96 5.01 3.34
CA ALA A 464 4.91 5.97 3.91
C ALA A 464 6.34 5.63 3.45
N TYR A 465 6.59 5.80 2.15
CA TYR A 465 7.88 5.54 1.52
C TYR A 465 8.94 6.59 1.86
N THR A 466 8.52 7.78 2.31
CA THR A 466 9.38 8.93 2.63
C THR A 466 10.23 9.44 1.44
N PRO A 467 9.60 9.88 0.34
CA PRO A 467 10.28 10.25 -0.90
C PRO A 467 10.94 11.63 -0.85
N CYS A 468 11.63 11.97 -1.96
CA CYS A 468 12.07 13.32 -2.28
C CYS A 468 13.35 13.77 -1.57
N ALA A 469 14.37 12.90 -1.54
CA ALA A 469 15.69 13.27 -1.06
C ALA A 469 16.56 13.80 -2.22
N PHE A 470 17.05 15.03 -2.10
CA PHE A 470 17.92 15.67 -3.10
C PHE A 470 19.39 15.76 -2.66
N SER A 471 19.69 15.44 -1.40
CA SER A 471 21.06 15.49 -0.87
C SER A 471 21.57 14.12 -0.48
N ASP A 472 22.87 13.99 -0.47
CA ASP A 472 23.57 12.80 0.01
C ASP A 472 23.72 12.82 1.52
N SER A 473 23.72 11.63 2.15
CA SER A 473 24.03 11.44 3.57
C SER A 473 25.21 10.47 3.71
N GLN A 474 24.97 9.22 4.13
CA GLN A 474 26.04 8.22 4.30
C GLN A 474 26.47 7.60 2.97
N HIS A 475 25.57 7.54 1.98
CA HIS A 475 25.82 7.04 0.65
C HIS A 475 25.29 8.04 -0.40
N PRO A 476 26.00 8.19 -1.54
CA PRO A 476 25.53 9.02 -2.64
C PRO A 476 24.20 8.50 -3.20
N HIS A 477 23.29 9.41 -3.55
CA HIS A 477 22.11 9.08 -4.32
C HIS A 477 22.51 8.61 -5.72
N ILE A 478 21.85 7.56 -6.20
CA ILE A 478 22.01 7.07 -7.57
C ILE A 478 20.85 7.46 -8.49
N THR A 479 19.73 7.87 -7.89
CA THR A 479 18.58 8.42 -8.61
C THR A 479 18.77 9.91 -8.88
N SER A 480 18.17 10.41 -9.96
CA SER A 480 18.20 11.84 -10.28
C SER A 480 17.21 12.64 -9.44
N HIS A 481 17.37 13.96 -9.41
CA HIS A 481 16.38 14.86 -8.80
C HIS A 481 15.00 14.74 -9.45
N GLY A 482 14.94 14.53 -10.78
CA GLY A 482 13.68 14.27 -11.49
C GLY A 482 12.99 12.99 -11.04
N HIS A 483 13.78 11.93 -10.77
CA HIS A 483 13.26 10.68 -10.18
C HIS A 483 12.66 10.92 -8.79
N GLU A 484 13.43 11.54 -7.89
CA GLU A 484 13.00 11.81 -6.52
C GLU A 484 11.73 12.67 -6.47
N LEU A 485 11.63 13.70 -7.31
CA LEU A 485 10.43 14.52 -7.42
C LEU A 485 9.24 13.69 -7.95
N ALA A 486 9.46 12.83 -8.94
CA ALA A 486 8.40 11.99 -9.52
C ALA A 486 7.77 11.04 -8.48
N LEU A 487 8.55 10.55 -7.50
CA LEU A 487 8.05 9.68 -6.44
C LEU A 487 6.92 10.32 -5.64
N THR A 488 6.93 11.65 -5.46
CA THR A 488 5.88 12.38 -4.74
C THR A 488 4.50 12.27 -5.40
N VAL A 489 4.46 12.01 -6.70
CA VAL A 489 3.24 11.81 -7.48
C VAL A 489 2.96 10.32 -7.68
N LEU A 490 3.99 9.51 -7.93
CA LEU A 490 3.84 8.07 -8.19
C LEU A 490 3.34 7.31 -6.96
N PHE A 491 3.80 7.68 -5.76
CA PHE A 491 3.45 6.99 -4.53
C PHE A 491 2.27 7.66 -3.83
N GLU A 492 1.19 6.92 -3.70
CA GLU A 492 0.02 7.38 -2.97
C GLU A 492 0.26 7.26 -1.46
N SER A 493 0.03 8.37 -0.76
CA SER A 493 0.07 8.46 0.70
C SER A 493 -0.75 9.65 1.18
N GLY A 494 -1.64 9.46 2.14
CA GLY A 494 -2.41 10.55 2.74
C GLY A 494 -1.57 11.45 3.64
N LEU A 495 -0.44 10.94 4.15
CA LEU A 495 0.61 11.71 4.84
C LEU A 495 1.94 11.43 4.15
N GLN A 496 2.45 12.39 3.38
CA GLN A 496 3.70 12.20 2.67
C GLN A 496 4.83 12.96 3.36
N HIS A 497 5.72 12.22 4.02
CA HIS A 497 6.89 12.75 4.71
C HIS A 497 8.02 12.96 3.70
N LEU A 498 8.58 14.17 3.67
CA LEU A 498 9.71 14.50 2.81
C LEU A 498 11.01 14.22 3.57
N ALA A 499 11.85 13.35 3.01
CA ALA A 499 13.03 12.79 3.68
C ALA A 499 14.32 13.50 3.28
N ASP A 500 14.50 14.75 3.69
CA ASP A 500 15.76 15.47 3.49
C ASP A 500 15.94 16.59 4.52
N ARG A 501 17.08 17.25 4.49
CA ARG A 501 17.36 18.42 5.35
C ARG A 501 16.74 19.68 4.75
N PRO A 502 16.38 20.69 5.59
CA PRO A 502 15.75 21.92 5.12
C PRO A 502 16.52 22.65 4.04
N GLU A 503 17.84 22.74 4.17
CA GLU A 503 18.70 23.43 3.21
C GLU A 503 18.67 22.78 1.82
N SER A 504 18.49 21.47 1.74
CA SER A 504 18.39 20.74 0.48
C SER A 504 17.15 21.16 -0.32
N PHE A 505 16.00 21.30 0.33
CA PHE A 505 14.76 21.77 -0.30
C PHE A 505 14.84 23.24 -0.67
N LEU A 506 15.34 24.10 0.23
CA LEU A 506 15.41 25.55 0.02
C LEU A 506 16.44 25.96 -1.03
N ASN A 507 17.42 25.10 -1.35
CA ASN A 507 18.39 25.30 -2.42
C ASN A 507 17.88 24.81 -3.79
N GLN A 508 16.70 24.21 -3.89
CA GLN A 508 16.11 23.86 -5.17
C GLN A 508 15.65 25.09 -5.95
N PRO A 509 15.52 25.02 -7.28
CA PRO A 509 14.94 26.09 -8.07
C PRO A 509 13.56 26.49 -7.54
N ALA A 510 13.22 27.79 -7.64
CA ALA A 510 11.91 28.31 -7.16
C ALA A 510 10.72 27.52 -7.75
N THR A 511 10.81 27.09 -9.03
CA THR A 511 9.76 26.28 -9.66
C THR A 511 9.56 24.91 -8.96
N VAL A 512 10.64 24.31 -8.44
CA VAL A 512 10.56 23.05 -7.69
C VAL A 512 9.97 23.30 -6.29
N GLN A 513 10.39 24.38 -5.62
CA GLN A 513 9.82 24.77 -4.33
C GLN A 513 8.32 25.10 -4.48
N ASP A 514 7.92 25.83 -5.52
CA ASP A 514 6.52 26.10 -5.85
C ASP A 514 5.74 24.80 -6.08
N PHE A 515 6.29 23.84 -6.84
CA PHE A 515 5.68 22.52 -7.04
C PHE A 515 5.42 21.81 -5.70
N LEU A 516 6.39 21.76 -4.80
CA LEU A 516 6.25 21.13 -3.49
C LEU A 516 5.20 21.82 -2.63
N SER A 517 5.03 23.13 -2.78
CA SER A 517 4.06 23.94 -2.00
C SER A 517 2.59 23.64 -2.34
N TYR A 518 2.32 23.10 -3.52
CA TYR A 518 0.96 22.73 -3.95
C TYR A 518 0.77 21.25 -4.24
N LEU A 519 1.72 20.42 -3.83
CA LEU A 519 1.66 18.97 -4.02
C LEU A 519 0.44 18.38 -3.29
N PRO A 520 -0.51 17.75 -3.99
CA PRO A 520 -1.67 17.16 -3.34
C PRO A 520 -1.35 15.77 -2.76
N ASN A 521 -2.08 15.39 -1.72
CA ASN A 521 -2.06 14.05 -1.11
C ASN A 521 -3.37 13.29 -1.31
N VAL A 522 -4.26 13.86 -2.10
CA VAL A 522 -5.60 13.33 -2.38
C VAL A 522 -5.82 13.34 -3.89
N TRP A 523 -6.23 12.20 -4.42
CA TRP A 523 -6.35 12.00 -5.85
C TRP A 523 -7.77 11.59 -6.25
N ASP A 524 -8.40 12.41 -7.09
CA ASP A 524 -9.72 12.08 -7.66
C ASP A 524 -9.64 10.90 -8.63
N GLU A 525 -8.52 10.79 -9.34
CA GLU A 525 -8.32 9.80 -10.38
C GLU A 525 -6.84 9.42 -10.53
N THR A 526 -6.59 8.14 -10.76
CA THR A 526 -5.26 7.59 -11.05
C THR A 526 -5.34 6.74 -12.31
N LEU A 527 -4.45 6.98 -13.28
CA LEU A 527 -4.38 6.27 -14.55
C LEU A 527 -2.95 5.81 -14.81
N LEU A 528 -2.74 4.52 -15.05
CA LEU A 528 -1.47 4.02 -15.57
C LEU A 528 -1.38 4.37 -17.06
N LEU A 529 -0.31 5.02 -17.47
CA LEU A 529 -0.05 5.42 -18.87
C LEU A 529 0.95 4.50 -19.57
N SER A 530 1.94 3.98 -18.84
CA SER A 530 2.93 3.01 -19.27
C SER A 530 3.55 2.33 -18.07
N GLY A 531 4.02 1.09 -18.21
CA GLY A 531 4.71 0.41 -17.12
C GLY A 531 5.29 -0.96 -17.49
N ASP A 532 6.41 -1.26 -16.82
CA ASP A 532 7.08 -2.55 -16.82
C ASP A 532 7.72 -2.70 -15.41
N PRO A 533 7.17 -3.55 -14.53
CA PRO A 533 7.58 -3.60 -13.12
C PRO A 533 9.09 -3.81 -12.96
N GLY A 534 9.73 -2.91 -12.21
CA GLY A 534 11.18 -2.88 -12.01
C GLY A 534 11.98 -2.14 -13.07
N ARG A 535 11.36 -1.74 -14.17
CA ARG A 535 12.04 -1.09 -15.28
C ARG A 535 11.55 0.34 -15.55
N GLU A 536 10.25 0.56 -15.54
CA GLU A 536 9.65 1.88 -15.76
C GLU A 536 8.21 1.95 -15.28
N VAL A 537 7.76 3.15 -14.99
CA VAL A 537 6.36 3.45 -14.74
C VAL A 537 6.05 4.89 -15.12
N VAL A 538 4.88 5.13 -15.72
CA VAL A 538 4.31 6.46 -15.94
C VAL A 538 2.85 6.44 -15.48
N ILE A 539 2.52 7.29 -14.51
CA ILE A 539 1.18 7.43 -13.93
C ILE A 539 0.71 8.87 -14.11
N ALA A 540 -0.56 9.04 -14.44
CA ALA A 540 -1.27 10.31 -14.36
C ALA A 540 -2.22 10.30 -13.18
N ARG A 541 -2.20 11.37 -12.37
CA ARG A 541 -3.10 11.58 -11.24
C ARG A 541 -3.79 12.94 -11.33
N ARG A 542 -5.06 12.99 -10.96
CA ARG A 542 -5.85 14.23 -10.93
C ARG A 542 -6.18 14.62 -9.50
N SER A 543 -6.03 15.90 -9.21
CA SER A 543 -6.55 16.52 -7.99
C SER A 543 -7.27 17.83 -8.37
N GLY A 544 -8.57 17.88 -8.18
CA GLY A 544 -9.39 19.00 -8.62
C GLY A 544 -9.31 19.23 -10.14
N CYS A 545 -8.91 20.45 -10.53
CA CYS A 545 -8.71 20.84 -11.94
C CYS A 545 -7.27 20.64 -12.46
N ARG A 546 -6.40 19.98 -11.67
CA ARG A 546 -4.99 19.83 -12.01
C ARG A 546 -4.64 18.35 -12.26
N TRP A 547 -3.89 18.11 -13.33
CA TRP A 547 -3.29 16.83 -13.63
C TRP A 547 -1.79 16.85 -13.37
N PHE A 548 -1.29 15.74 -12.85
CA PHE A 548 0.12 15.44 -12.62
C PHE A 548 0.43 14.16 -13.38
N ILE A 549 1.43 14.19 -14.25
CA ILE A 549 1.95 13.00 -14.92
C ILE A 549 3.38 12.83 -14.47
N ALA A 550 3.67 11.71 -13.82
CA ALA A 550 5.00 11.41 -13.35
C ALA A 550 5.49 10.09 -13.92
N GLY A 551 6.77 10.02 -14.22
CA GLY A 551 7.41 8.81 -14.72
C GLY A 551 8.83 8.66 -14.21
N ILE A 552 9.25 7.41 -14.00
CA ILE A 552 10.62 7.06 -13.62
C ILE A 552 11.18 5.95 -14.50
N ASN A 553 12.47 6.04 -14.75
CA ASN A 553 13.32 5.01 -15.32
C ASN A 553 14.00 4.23 -14.19
N GLY A 554 13.66 2.98 -14.02
CA GLY A 554 14.23 2.08 -13.01
C GLY A 554 15.52 1.38 -13.45
N THR A 555 16.06 1.72 -14.65
CA THR A 555 17.23 1.05 -15.24
C THR A 555 18.50 1.89 -15.17
N ASP A 556 19.63 1.24 -15.35
CA ASP A 556 20.97 1.84 -15.30
C ASP A 556 21.38 2.55 -16.61
N GLU A 557 20.52 2.52 -17.64
CA GLU A 557 20.74 3.16 -18.92
C GLU A 557 19.74 4.29 -19.15
N PRO A 558 20.13 5.39 -19.84
CA PRO A 558 19.19 6.42 -20.24
C PRO A 558 18.07 5.85 -21.11
N LYS A 559 16.86 6.38 -20.95
CA LYS A 559 15.69 5.88 -21.65
C LYS A 559 14.68 6.98 -21.97
N THR A 560 14.07 6.92 -23.15
CA THR A 560 12.91 7.75 -23.48
C THR A 560 11.64 7.05 -23.03
N LEU A 561 10.96 7.60 -22.03
CA LEU A 561 9.68 7.09 -21.54
C LEU A 561 8.55 7.61 -22.43
N SER A 562 7.94 6.69 -23.18
CA SER A 562 6.77 6.95 -24.01
C SER A 562 5.53 6.42 -23.34
N TYR A 563 4.39 7.09 -23.52
CA TYR A 563 3.15 6.71 -22.86
C TYR A 563 1.91 6.93 -23.72
N THR A 564 0.86 6.18 -23.41
CA THR A 564 -0.43 6.27 -24.09
C THR A 564 -1.40 7.11 -23.28
N LEU A 565 -2.02 8.11 -23.91
CA LEU A 565 -2.98 8.98 -23.27
C LEU A 565 -4.40 8.40 -23.35
N PRO A 566 -5.07 8.08 -22.22
CA PRO A 566 -6.47 7.68 -22.20
C PRO A 566 -7.42 8.81 -22.66
N LYS A 567 -8.65 8.44 -23.03
CA LYS A 567 -9.65 9.40 -23.55
C LYS A 567 -9.94 10.55 -22.58
N ALA A 568 -10.05 10.27 -21.29
CA ALA A 568 -10.30 11.29 -20.27
C ALA A 568 -9.17 12.33 -20.25
N LEU A 569 -7.90 11.87 -20.20
CA LEU A 569 -6.73 12.72 -20.18
C LEU A 569 -6.59 13.53 -21.47
N LYS A 570 -6.84 12.93 -22.64
CA LYS A 570 -6.87 13.65 -23.94
C LYS A 570 -7.88 14.80 -23.94
N LYS A 571 -9.04 14.65 -23.26
CA LYS A 571 -10.05 15.69 -23.14
C LYS A 571 -9.58 16.86 -22.27
N ALA A 572 -8.88 16.57 -21.16
CA ALA A 572 -8.29 17.59 -20.28
C ALA A 572 -7.15 18.36 -20.99
N ILE A 573 -6.24 17.64 -21.67
CA ILE A 573 -5.13 18.24 -22.42
C ILE A 573 -5.60 19.27 -23.47
N LYS A 574 -6.74 19.03 -24.13
CA LYS A 574 -7.30 19.98 -25.11
C LYS A 574 -7.73 21.32 -24.50
N LYS A 575 -7.94 21.38 -23.20
CA LYS A 575 -8.34 22.59 -22.47
C LYS A 575 -7.16 23.28 -21.82
N ALA A 576 -6.02 22.60 -21.69
CA ALA A 576 -4.81 23.12 -21.09
C ALA A 576 -4.15 24.15 -22.01
N ASN A 577 -3.62 25.21 -21.41
CA ASN A 577 -2.91 26.27 -22.15
C ASN A 577 -1.41 26.01 -22.22
N HIS A 578 -0.83 25.38 -21.20
CA HIS A 578 0.60 25.06 -21.10
C HIS A 578 0.82 23.86 -20.18
N PHE A 579 2.02 23.33 -20.22
CA PHE A 579 2.47 22.15 -19.46
C PHE A 579 3.80 22.51 -18.79
N GLU A 580 3.83 22.49 -17.47
CA GLU A 580 5.07 22.63 -16.70
C GLU A 580 5.76 21.27 -16.65
N VAL A 581 7.02 21.22 -17.07
CA VAL A 581 7.82 19.99 -17.13
C VAL A 581 9.02 20.12 -16.23
N PHE A 582 9.16 19.19 -15.31
CA PHE A 582 10.29 19.00 -14.43
C PHE A 582 10.97 17.69 -14.85
N SER A 583 12.20 17.74 -15.28
CA SER A 583 12.90 16.57 -15.79
C SER A 583 14.39 16.59 -15.46
N ASP A 584 15.06 15.48 -15.77
CA ASP A 584 16.48 15.30 -15.55
C ASP A 584 17.31 16.33 -16.29
N GLY A 585 18.36 16.81 -15.62
CA GLY A 585 19.34 17.77 -16.13
C GLY A 585 20.59 17.79 -15.27
N GLN A 586 21.16 18.97 -15.04
CA GLN A 586 22.32 19.14 -14.16
C GLN A 586 22.06 20.27 -13.13
N PRO A 587 21.28 20.01 -12.07
CA PRO A 587 20.48 18.79 -11.81
C PRO A 587 19.11 18.77 -12.48
N TRP A 588 18.63 19.88 -13.04
CA TRP A 588 17.29 20.06 -13.60
C TRP A 588 17.27 20.53 -15.04
N ASN A 589 16.29 20.05 -15.79
CA ASN A 589 15.85 20.60 -17.06
C ASN A 589 14.34 20.95 -16.93
N ASN A 590 14.05 22.12 -16.34
CA ASN A 590 12.67 22.58 -16.13
C ASN A 590 12.27 23.55 -17.23
N TYR A 591 11.10 23.33 -17.84
CA TYR A 591 10.59 24.21 -18.91
C TYR A 591 9.05 24.19 -18.98
N THR A 592 8.50 25.17 -19.67
CA THR A 592 7.07 25.24 -19.98
C THR A 592 6.85 24.88 -21.45
N ALA A 593 6.06 23.83 -21.70
CA ALA A 593 5.70 23.39 -23.04
C ALA A 593 4.32 23.94 -23.45
N VAL A 594 4.17 24.33 -24.71
CA VAL A 594 2.88 24.77 -25.31
C VAL A 594 2.05 23.57 -25.75
N LYS A 595 2.69 22.43 -25.99
CA LYS A 595 2.05 21.18 -26.38
C LYS A 595 2.47 20.09 -25.41
N MET A 596 1.53 19.20 -25.08
CA MET A 596 1.80 18.03 -24.25
C MET A 596 2.94 17.20 -24.86
N PRO A 597 4.04 16.98 -24.14
CA PRO A 597 5.08 16.04 -24.57
C PRO A 597 4.49 14.64 -24.79
N LYS A 598 4.93 13.95 -25.82
CA LYS A 598 4.49 12.56 -26.10
C LYS A 598 5.39 11.53 -25.41
N SER A 599 6.57 11.96 -25.05
CA SER A 599 7.59 11.19 -24.35
C SER A 599 8.55 12.15 -23.65
N VAL A 600 9.29 11.67 -22.67
CA VAL A 600 10.33 12.42 -21.96
C VAL A 600 11.60 11.59 -21.92
N GLU A 601 12.73 12.21 -22.21
CA GLU A 601 14.05 11.60 -22.05
C GLU A 601 14.40 11.60 -20.55
N CYS A 602 14.75 10.45 -20.02
CA CYS A 602 15.18 10.27 -18.64
C CYS A 602 16.63 9.76 -18.64
N ALA A 603 17.42 10.29 -17.74
CA ALA A 603 18.75 9.76 -17.45
C ALA A 603 18.66 8.30 -16.96
N ALA A 604 19.79 7.61 -16.85
CA ALA A 604 19.87 6.39 -16.06
C ALA A 604 19.31 6.66 -14.65
N ARG A 605 18.37 5.84 -14.18
CA ARG A 605 17.70 6.00 -12.88
C ARG A 605 17.04 7.38 -12.72
N GLY A 606 16.58 7.96 -13.82
CA GLY A 606 16.01 9.30 -13.89
C GLY A 606 14.50 9.33 -13.84
N GLY A 607 13.93 10.54 -13.97
CA GLY A 607 12.47 10.71 -13.95
C GLY A 607 12.00 12.11 -14.34
N PHE A 608 10.68 12.27 -14.35
CA PHE A 608 10.05 13.54 -14.71
C PHE A 608 8.68 13.71 -14.05
N VAL A 609 8.25 14.95 -13.96
CA VAL A 609 6.87 15.33 -13.64
C VAL A 609 6.37 16.34 -14.68
N ILE A 610 5.12 16.19 -15.14
CA ILE A 610 4.41 17.17 -15.96
C ILE A 610 3.16 17.60 -15.22
N VAL A 611 2.94 18.90 -15.10
CA VAL A 611 1.76 19.47 -14.43
C VAL A 611 1.01 20.38 -15.39
N PHE A 612 -0.32 20.31 -15.35
CA PHE A 612 -1.17 21.23 -16.10
C PHE A 612 -2.57 21.38 -15.49
N ASN A 613 -3.18 22.54 -15.71
CA ASN A 613 -4.58 22.84 -15.38
C ASN A 613 -5.47 22.67 -16.62
N PHE A 614 -6.79 22.34 -16.42
CA PHE A 614 -7.73 22.12 -17.51
C PHE A 614 -9.12 22.75 -17.26
#